data_d4d78acc71e046e846b426f427aa515d
#
_entry.id   d4d78acc71e046e846b426f427aa515d
#
_cell.length_a   1.000
_cell.length_b   1.000
_cell.length_c   1.000
_cell.angle_alpha   90.00
_cell.angle_beta   90.00
_cell.angle_gamma   90.00
#
_symmetry.space_group_name_H-M   'P 1'
#
loop_
_entity.id
_entity.type
_entity.pdbx_description
1 polymer ?
#
loop_
_entity_poly.entity_id
_entity_poly.type
_entity_poly.pdbx_seq_one_letter_code
_entity_poly.pdbx_strand_id
1 'polypeptide(L)'
;GETDVNAHNIEQIEAKCKGKTTIRFITMGDSQRWYDETEDFVKEVNKRDDIDFVIHGGDMSDFGLTKEFLWQRDIMNGLKVPYVVLIGNHDCLGTGAETYQAVFGPTNFSFIAGNVKFVCLNTNALEYDYSEPIPNFGFMEQELTDRADEFEKTVVSMHAHPFADVFNDNVAKPFQYYITQYPGLQFCTAAHNHGFDDRILFDDDVHYIVSDCMKSRSYLVFTITPEKYEYE
;
A
#
# COMPACT_ATOMS: atom_id res chain seq x y z
N GLY A 1 -4.30 23.39 0.89
CA GLY A 1 -3.27 22.37 0.86
C GLY A 1 -3.56 21.40 -0.25
N GLU A 2 -2.62 20.55 -0.58
CA GLU A 2 -2.81 19.53 -1.61
C GLU A 2 -3.83 18.49 -1.18
N THR A 3 -4.75 18.15 -2.09
CA THR A 3 -5.75 17.09 -1.94
C THR A 3 -5.62 16.11 -3.11
N ASP A 4 -6.32 14.99 -3.05
CA ASP A 4 -6.25 13.93 -4.08
C ASP A 4 -4.81 13.49 -4.38
N VAL A 5 -4.01 13.38 -3.33
CA VAL A 5 -2.56 13.11 -3.44
C VAL A 5 -2.30 11.80 -4.19
N ASN A 6 -3.05 10.74 -3.87
CA ASN A 6 -2.86 9.46 -4.56
C ASN A 6 -3.16 9.57 -6.06
N ALA A 7 -4.25 10.24 -6.46
CA ALA A 7 -4.61 10.38 -7.87
C ALA A 7 -3.51 11.12 -8.65
N HIS A 8 -3.02 12.24 -8.13
CA HIS A 8 -1.93 13.01 -8.76
C HIS A 8 -0.65 12.18 -8.88
N ASN A 9 -0.29 11.47 -7.82
CA ASN A 9 0.92 10.65 -7.81
C ASN A 9 0.78 9.42 -8.72
N ILE A 10 -0.41 8.82 -8.80
CA ILE A 10 -0.69 7.71 -9.72
C ILE A 10 -0.45 8.13 -11.17
N GLU A 11 -0.93 9.31 -11.57
CA GLU A 11 -0.65 9.83 -12.92
C GLU A 11 0.85 9.90 -13.20
N GLN A 12 1.63 10.36 -12.23
CA GLN A 12 3.10 10.43 -12.35
C GLN A 12 3.73 9.04 -12.41
N ILE A 13 3.28 8.10 -11.59
CA ILE A 13 3.79 6.71 -11.59
C ILE A 13 3.52 6.05 -12.94
N GLU A 14 2.28 6.14 -13.43
CA GLU A 14 1.89 5.52 -14.68
C GLU A 14 2.65 6.11 -15.87
N ALA A 15 2.84 7.42 -15.91
CA ALA A 15 3.61 8.10 -16.95
C ALA A 15 5.10 7.72 -16.90
N LYS A 16 5.69 7.73 -15.71
CA LYS A 16 7.12 7.41 -15.49
C LYS A 16 7.43 5.96 -15.86
N CYS A 17 6.54 5.04 -15.55
CA CYS A 17 6.75 3.60 -15.73
C CYS A 17 6.25 3.06 -17.07
N LYS A 18 5.66 3.91 -17.92
CA LYS A 18 5.08 3.46 -19.20
C LYS A 18 6.08 2.66 -20.02
N GLY A 19 5.67 1.45 -20.41
CA GLY A 19 6.50 0.55 -21.24
C GLY A 19 7.60 -0.20 -20.49
N LYS A 20 7.75 0.03 -19.18
CA LYS A 20 8.75 -0.70 -18.38
C LYS A 20 8.29 -2.13 -18.10
N THR A 21 9.23 -3.06 -18.13
CA THR A 21 9.03 -4.46 -17.71
C THR A 21 9.85 -4.82 -16.48
N THR A 22 10.67 -3.90 -16.00
CA THR A 22 11.33 -3.97 -14.70
C THR A 22 10.87 -2.81 -13.85
N ILE A 23 10.23 -3.11 -12.71
CA ILE A 23 9.68 -2.13 -11.78
C ILE A 23 10.40 -2.27 -10.45
N ARG A 24 10.88 -1.14 -9.92
CA ARG A 24 11.55 -1.09 -8.63
C ARG A 24 10.86 -0.10 -7.72
N PHE A 25 10.32 -0.58 -6.61
CA PHE A 25 9.55 0.24 -5.69
C PHE A 25 9.87 -0.08 -4.24
N ILE A 26 9.54 0.89 -3.37
CA ILE A 26 9.74 0.77 -1.94
C ILE A 26 8.40 0.58 -1.25
N THR A 27 8.37 -0.27 -0.21
CA THR A 27 7.30 -0.27 0.79
C THR A 27 7.85 0.17 2.13
N MET A 28 7.09 1.00 2.82
CA MET A 28 7.28 1.43 4.19
C MET A 28 5.92 1.68 4.80
N GLY A 29 5.81 1.90 6.09
CA GLY A 29 4.51 2.17 6.71
C GLY A 29 4.64 2.50 8.17
N ASP A 30 3.48 2.63 8.86
CA ASP A 30 3.42 2.89 10.29
C ASP A 30 4.36 4.03 10.67
N SER A 31 4.22 5.17 9.99
CA SER A 31 5.05 6.36 10.22
C SER A 31 4.56 7.17 11.43
N GLN A 32 3.26 7.17 11.68
CA GLN A 32 2.61 7.68 12.91
C GLN A 32 3.31 8.92 13.48
N ARG A 33 3.82 8.80 14.71
CA ARG A 33 4.52 9.83 15.47
C ARG A 33 6.01 9.97 15.15
N TRP A 34 6.54 9.11 14.29
CA TRP A 34 7.98 9.09 13.98
C TRP A 34 8.30 10.02 12.81
N TYR A 35 8.14 11.32 13.04
CA TYR A 35 8.34 12.36 12.03
C TYR A 35 9.81 12.50 11.62
N ASP A 36 10.71 12.53 12.59
CA ASP A 36 12.16 12.64 12.34
C ASP A 36 12.67 11.42 11.56
N GLU A 37 12.20 10.24 11.93
CA GLU A 37 12.56 8.99 11.26
C GLU A 37 12.02 8.96 9.82
N THR A 38 10.83 9.50 9.60
CA THR A 38 10.25 9.62 8.26
C THR A 38 11.00 10.64 7.41
N GLU A 39 11.45 11.76 8.01
CA GLU A 39 12.32 12.72 7.32
C GLU A 39 13.65 12.08 6.92
N ASP A 40 14.25 11.28 7.80
CA ASP A 40 15.48 10.55 7.51
C ASP A 40 15.28 9.54 6.38
N PHE A 41 14.15 8.82 6.38
CA PHE A 41 13.76 7.93 5.28
C PHE A 41 13.72 8.69 3.95
N VAL A 42 13.05 9.85 3.89
CA VAL A 42 12.96 10.66 2.69
C VAL A 42 14.35 11.10 2.21
N LYS A 43 15.22 11.52 3.12
CA LYS A 43 16.60 11.91 2.80
C LYS A 43 17.38 10.73 2.20
N GLU A 44 17.25 9.53 2.78
CA GLU A 44 17.95 8.34 2.28
C GLU A 44 17.44 7.91 0.90
N VAL A 45 16.13 7.85 0.72
CA VAL A 45 15.55 7.48 -0.59
C VAL A 45 15.94 8.49 -1.66
N ASN A 46 16.02 9.77 -1.34
CA ASN A 46 16.39 10.82 -2.28
C ASN A 46 17.86 10.75 -2.75
N LYS A 47 18.69 9.96 -2.09
CA LYS A 47 20.07 9.66 -2.57
C LYS A 47 20.08 8.59 -3.65
N ARG A 48 18.98 7.86 -3.82
CA ARG A 48 18.85 6.78 -4.81
C ARG A 48 18.27 7.32 -6.12
N ASP A 49 18.73 6.76 -7.22
CA ASP A 49 18.24 7.08 -8.57
C ASP A 49 17.55 5.89 -9.24
N ASP A 50 17.42 4.76 -8.52
CA ASP A 50 16.95 3.49 -9.02
C ASP A 50 15.51 3.14 -8.63
N ILE A 51 14.78 4.04 -7.95
CA ILE A 51 13.44 3.80 -7.42
C ILE A 51 12.38 4.45 -8.32
N ASP A 52 11.36 3.69 -8.69
CA ASP A 52 10.25 4.20 -9.48
C ASP A 52 9.21 4.94 -8.62
N PHE A 53 8.83 4.36 -7.48
CA PHE A 53 7.86 4.96 -6.56
C PHE A 53 7.92 4.31 -5.17
N VAL A 54 7.14 4.88 -4.23
CA VAL A 54 7.03 4.40 -2.86
C VAL A 54 5.57 4.11 -2.54
N ILE A 55 5.32 2.99 -1.84
CA ILE A 55 4.01 2.69 -1.23
C ILE A 55 4.14 2.85 0.28
N HIS A 56 3.35 3.77 0.84
CA HIS A 56 3.16 3.88 2.28
C HIS A 56 2.02 2.95 2.69
N GLY A 57 2.32 1.96 3.52
CA GLY A 57 1.40 0.87 3.87
C GLY A 57 0.32 1.23 4.89
N GLY A 58 0.13 2.51 5.22
CA GLY A 58 -0.89 2.96 6.17
C GLY A 58 -0.34 3.28 7.55
N ASP A 59 -1.23 3.76 8.43
CA ASP A 59 -0.87 4.31 9.74
C ASP A 59 0.06 5.52 9.60
N MET A 60 -0.36 6.51 8.81
CA MET A 60 0.27 7.82 8.78
C MET A 60 0.07 8.60 10.08
N SER A 61 -1.06 8.36 10.75
CA SER A 61 -1.45 9.05 11.97
C SER A 61 -1.46 8.09 13.15
N ASP A 62 -1.39 8.64 14.38
CA ASP A 62 -1.63 7.91 15.61
C ASP A 62 -3.12 7.86 15.96
N PHE A 63 -3.82 8.98 15.76
CA PHE A 63 -5.17 9.19 16.26
C PHE A 63 -6.15 9.64 15.18
N GLY A 64 -5.77 9.60 13.92
CA GLY A 64 -6.62 10.06 12.83
C GLY A 64 -6.84 11.58 12.80
N LEU A 65 -5.94 12.35 13.37
CA LEU A 65 -6.07 13.81 13.43
C LEU A 65 -5.61 14.45 12.12
N THR A 66 -6.34 15.46 11.67
CA THR A 66 -6.02 16.19 10.44
C THR A 66 -4.56 16.67 10.41
N LYS A 67 -4.05 17.20 11.50
CA LYS A 67 -2.66 17.69 11.57
C LYS A 67 -1.64 16.57 11.36
N GLU A 68 -1.90 15.38 11.88
CA GLU A 68 -0.98 14.24 11.69
C GLU A 68 -0.87 13.86 10.22
N PHE A 69 -2.02 13.75 9.51
CA PHE A 69 -2.02 13.50 8.07
C PHE A 69 -1.27 14.58 7.29
N LEU A 70 -1.49 15.85 7.62
CA LEU A 70 -0.84 16.95 6.92
C LEU A 70 0.67 16.99 7.17
N TRP A 71 1.11 16.74 8.38
CA TRP A 71 2.55 16.70 8.71
C TRP A 71 3.25 15.56 7.97
N GLN A 72 2.69 14.35 8.01
CA GLN A 72 3.26 13.20 7.31
C GLN A 72 3.23 13.40 5.79
N ARG A 73 2.13 13.91 5.24
CA ARG A 73 2.04 14.26 3.82
C ARG A 73 3.15 15.23 3.41
N ASP A 74 3.35 16.27 4.18
CA ASP A 74 4.34 17.31 3.87
C ASP A 74 5.77 16.73 3.90
N ILE A 75 6.06 15.81 4.82
CA ILE A 75 7.33 15.08 4.84
C ILE A 75 7.46 14.19 3.61
N MET A 76 6.44 13.38 3.29
CA MET A 76 6.45 12.48 2.13
C MET A 76 6.55 13.25 0.82
N ASN A 77 5.98 14.45 0.73
CA ASN A 77 6.11 15.33 -0.43
C ASN A 77 7.57 15.77 -0.69
N GLY A 78 8.46 15.59 0.27
CA GLY A 78 9.90 15.78 0.07
C GLY A 78 10.57 14.70 -0.77
N LEU A 79 9.91 13.59 -1.05
CA LEU A 79 10.42 12.55 -1.95
C LEU A 79 10.56 13.09 -3.38
N LYS A 80 11.65 12.75 -4.06
CA LYS A 80 11.85 13.05 -5.48
C LYS A 80 11.04 12.10 -6.39
N VAL A 81 10.68 10.94 -5.88
CA VAL A 81 9.83 9.97 -6.58
C VAL A 81 8.39 10.06 -6.09
N PRO A 82 7.41 9.73 -6.92
CA PRO A 82 6.00 9.72 -6.48
C PRO A 82 5.74 8.62 -5.46
N TYR A 83 4.69 8.81 -4.65
CA TYR A 83 4.27 7.85 -3.64
C TYR A 83 2.76 7.74 -3.58
N VAL A 84 2.27 6.61 -3.07
CA VAL A 84 0.86 6.41 -2.71
C VAL A 84 0.75 5.98 -1.25
N VAL A 85 -0.40 6.25 -0.65
CA VAL A 85 -0.66 5.97 0.77
C VAL A 85 -1.90 5.10 0.89
N LEU A 86 -1.77 3.94 1.55
CA LEU A 86 -2.90 3.12 1.97
C LEU A 86 -3.46 3.65 3.29
N ILE A 87 -4.72 3.31 3.59
CA ILE A 87 -5.31 3.62 4.89
C ILE A 87 -4.96 2.52 5.90
N GLY A 88 -4.49 2.91 7.09
CA GLY A 88 -4.26 2.04 8.23
C GLY A 88 -5.37 2.15 9.27
N ASN A 89 -5.36 1.27 10.27
CA ASN A 89 -6.41 1.26 11.30
C ASN A 89 -6.37 2.51 12.20
N HIS A 90 -5.20 3.03 12.54
CA HIS A 90 -5.09 4.29 13.27
C HIS A 90 -5.62 5.48 12.46
N ASP A 91 -5.51 5.42 11.13
CA ASP A 91 -6.02 6.46 10.24
C ASP A 91 -7.55 6.52 10.22
N CYS A 92 -8.22 5.49 10.72
CA CYS A 92 -9.69 5.43 10.81
C CYS A 92 -10.25 6.02 12.11
N LEU A 93 -9.41 6.32 13.09
CA LEU A 93 -9.86 6.79 14.41
C LEU A 93 -10.56 8.17 14.32
N GLY A 94 -11.60 8.35 15.11
CA GLY A 94 -12.37 9.59 15.08
C GLY A 94 -12.94 9.88 13.70
N THR A 95 -12.60 11.02 13.14
CA THR A 95 -12.96 11.41 11.76
C THR A 95 -11.83 11.13 10.76
N GLY A 96 -10.89 10.25 11.12
CA GLY A 96 -9.67 10.00 10.36
C GLY A 96 -9.92 9.43 8.97
N ALA A 97 -10.88 8.51 8.81
CA ALA A 97 -11.20 7.95 7.50
C ALA A 97 -11.70 9.02 6.53
N GLU A 98 -12.52 9.95 6.99
CA GLU A 98 -12.99 11.09 6.18
C GLU A 98 -11.84 12.03 5.83
N THR A 99 -10.96 12.30 6.78
CA THR A 99 -9.77 13.14 6.56
C THR A 99 -8.81 12.49 5.57
N TYR A 100 -8.55 11.18 5.74
CA TYR A 100 -7.74 10.43 4.77
C TYR A 100 -8.31 10.58 3.36
N GLN A 101 -9.60 10.34 3.18
CA GLN A 101 -10.23 10.44 1.87
C GLN A 101 -10.15 11.86 1.28
N ALA A 102 -10.30 12.89 2.11
CA ALA A 102 -10.18 14.27 1.67
C ALA A 102 -8.74 14.63 1.20
N VAL A 103 -7.73 14.05 1.83
CA VAL A 103 -6.32 14.34 1.52
C VAL A 103 -5.78 13.40 0.44
N PHE A 104 -6.01 12.10 0.56
CA PHE A 104 -5.37 11.08 -0.28
C PHE A 104 -6.29 10.50 -1.35
N GLY A 105 -7.59 10.42 -1.11
CA GLY A 105 -8.57 9.86 -2.03
C GLY A 105 -9.26 8.59 -1.52
N PRO A 106 -9.83 7.78 -2.42
CA PRO A 106 -10.52 6.54 -2.06
C PRO A 106 -9.66 5.59 -1.24
N THR A 107 -10.27 4.84 -0.33
CA THR A 107 -9.57 3.88 0.54
C THR A 107 -9.18 2.59 -0.18
N ASN A 108 -9.85 2.26 -1.28
CA ASN A 108 -9.46 1.21 -2.21
C ASN A 108 -9.14 1.87 -3.55
N PHE A 109 -8.02 1.53 -4.14
CA PHE A 109 -7.59 2.07 -5.43
C PHE A 109 -6.61 1.13 -6.12
N SER A 110 -6.36 1.38 -7.39
CA SER A 110 -5.38 0.63 -8.16
C SER A 110 -4.64 1.54 -9.13
N PHE A 111 -3.49 1.08 -9.60
CA PHE A 111 -2.71 1.74 -10.64
C PHE A 111 -1.85 0.72 -11.37
N ILE A 112 -1.35 1.10 -12.53
CA ILE A 112 -0.47 0.27 -13.35
C ILE A 112 0.88 0.96 -13.51
N ALA A 113 1.93 0.31 -13.03
CA ALA A 113 3.31 0.73 -13.24
C ALA A 113 3.96 -0.24 -14.24
N GLY A 114 4.21 0.23 -15.45
CA GLY A 114 4.70 -0.62 -16.52
C GLY A 114 3.70 -1.73 -16.86
N ASN A 115 4.11 -2.99 -16.71
CA ASN A 115 3.24 -4.15 -16.92
C ASN A 115 2.69 -4.76 -15.62
N VAL A 116 2.80 -4.05 -14.49
CA VAL A 116 2.38 -4.54 -13.17
C VAL A 116 1.23 -3.70 -12.65
N LYS A 117 0.11 -4.34 -12.34
CA LYS A 117 -1.02 -3.71 -11.63
C LYS A 117 -0.84 -3.83 -10.13
N PHE A 118 -1.01 -2.71 -9.45
CA PHE A 118 -1.01 -2.62 -8.00
C PHE A 118 -2.44 -2.39 -7.52
N VAL A 119 -2.96 -3.35 -6.76
CA VAL A 119 -4.30 -3.29 -6.16
C VAL A 119 -4.14 -2.99 -4.69
N CYS A 120 -4.62 -1.82 -4.26
CA CYS A 120 -4.46 -1.32 -2.90
C CYS A 120 -5.80 -1.37 -2.17
N LEU A 121 -5.85 -2.11 -1.06
CA LEU A 121 -7.07 -2.47 -0.37
C LEU A 121 -7.13 -1.87 1.04
N ASN A 122 -8.34 -1.48 1.44
CA ASN A 122 -8.67 -1.24 2.85
C ASN A 122 -9.10 -2.58 3.47
N THR A 123 -8.35 -3.06 4.46
CA THR A 123 -8.63 -4.30 5.20
C THR A 123 -8.90 -4.06 6.68
N ASN A 124 -9.09 -2.81 7.10
CA ASN A 124 -9.25 -2.41 8.50
C ASN A 124 -10.70 -2.63 8.99
N ALA A 125 -11.19 -3.87 8.93
CA ALA A 125 -12.59 -4.20 9.17
C ALA A 125 -13.05 -3.87 10.60
N LEU A 126 -12.16 -4.01 11.58
CA LEU A 126 -12.47 -3.73 12.99
C LEU A 126 -12.88 -2.27 13.24
N GLU A 127 -12.38 -1.35 12.41
CA GLU A 127 -12.64 0.09 12.57
C GLU A 127 -13.98 0.54 11.98
N TYR A 128 -14.71 -0.36 11.32
CA TYR A 128 -15.99 -0.06 10.67
C TYR A 128 -17.09 -0.96 11.23
N ASP A 129 -18.14 -0.32 11.71
CA ASP A 129 -19.29 -0.93 12.37
C ASP A 129 -20.34 -1.37 11.33
N TYR A 130 -19.99 -2.31 10.46
CA TYR A 130 -20.83 -2.82 9.36
C TYR A 130 -21.30 -1.74 8.36
N SER A 131 -20.76 -0.53 8.47
CA SER A 131 -21.15 0.60 7.61
C SER A 131 -20.51 0.53 6.23
N GLU A 132 -19.42 -0.20 6.10
CA GLU A 132 -18.64 -0.32 4.87
C GLU A 132 -18.29 -1.78 4.58
N PRO A 133 -18.27 -2.20 3.29
CA PRO A 133 -17.83 -3.54 2.91
C PRO A 133 -16.30 -3.65 2.96
N ILE A 134 -15.76 -4.17 4.07
CA ILE A 134 -14.32 -4.32 4.27
C ILE A 134 -13.96 -5.76 4.65
N PRO A 135 -13.16 -6.48 3.86
CA PRO A 135 -12.65 -6.10 2.53
C PRO A 135 -13.78 -5.90 1.51
N ASN A 136 -13.56 -5.00 0.55
CA ASN A 136 -14.55 -4.74 -0.49
C ASN A 136 -14.39 -5.77 -1.62
N PHE A 137 -15.15 -6.86 -1.58
CA PHE A 137 -15.08 -7.92 -2.58
C PHE A 137 -15.57 -7.46 -3.95
N GLY A 138 -16.53 -6.53 -4.02
CA GLY A 138 -16.97 -5.95 -5.29
C GLY A 138 -15.82 -5.22 -6.01
N PHE A 139 -15.05 -4.44 -5.26
CA PHE A 139 -13.84 -3.79 -5.77
C PHE A 139 -12.80 -4.84 -6.20
N MET A 140 -12.52 -5.84 -5.35
CA MET A 140 -11.54 -6.89 -5.66
C MET A 140 -11.90 -7.64 -6.93
N GLU A 141 -13.18 -7.99 -7.10
CA GLU A 141 -13.68 -8.68 -8.29
C GLU A 141 -13.54 -7.82 -9.55
N GLN A 142 -13.92 -6.55 -9.47
CA GLN A 142 -13.80 -5.60 -10.58
C GLN A 142 -12.33 -5.49 -11.05
N GLU A 143 -11.41 -5.43 -10.12
CA GLU A 143 -9.99 -5.25 -10.41
C GLU A 143 -9.33 -6.47 -11.08
N LEU A 144 -9.97 -7.64 -11.03
CA LEU A 144 -9.49 -8.83 -11.76
C LEU A 144 -9.39 -8.58 -13.27
N THR A 145 -10.31 -7.79 -13.82
CA THR A 145 -10.46 -7.60 -15.27
C THR A 145 -10.35 -6.15 -15.73
N ASP A 146 -10.44 -5.17 -14.80
CA ASP A 146 -10.31 -3.77 -15.17
C ASP A 146 -8.91 -3.50 -15.75
N ARG A 147 -8.88 -2.87 -16.94
CA ARG A 147 -7.64 -2.61 -17.69
C ARG A 147 -6.84 -3.89 -17.99
N ALA A 148 -7.52 -5.02 -18.26
CA ALA A 148 -6.91 -6.35 -18.40
C ALA A 148 -5.86 -6.46 -19.51
N ASP A 149 -5.93 -5.63 -20.53
CA ASP A 149 -5.00 -5.57 -21.65
C ASP A 149 -3.75 -4.69 -21.38
N GLU A 150 -3.69 -4.03 -20.21
CA GLU A 150 -2.62 -3.11 -19.86
C GLU A 150 -1.61 -3.69 -18.85
N PHE A 151 -1.88 -4.87 -18.29
CA PHE A 151 -0.98 -5.48 -17.30
C PHE A 151 -0.89 -7.01 -17.46
N GLU A 152 0.22 -7.57 -17.00
CA GLU A 152 0.49 -9.02 -17.03
C GLU A 152 0.71 -9.58 -15.63
N LYS A 153 1.07 -8.73 -14.67
CA LYS A 153 1.41 -9.08 -13.30
C LYS A 153 0.63 -8.24 -12.31
N THR A 154 0.45 -8.78 -11.12
CA THR A 154 -0.29 -8.10 -10.04
C THR A 154 0.48 -8.17 -8.73
N VAL A 155 0.46 -7.06 -7.99
CA VAL A 155 0.83 -6.97 -6.58
C VAL A 155 -0.38 -6.45 -5.83
N VAL A 156 -0.72 -7.08 -4.70
CA VAL A 156 -1.81 -6.61 -3.84
C VAL A 156 -1.22 -6.08 -2.55
N SER A 157 -1.58 -4.84 -2.21
CA SER A 157 -1.08 -4.14 -1.02
C SER A 157 -2.23 -3.81 -0.08
N MET A 158 -1.99 -3.98 1.22
CA MET A 158 -2.95 -3.73 2.28
C MET A 158 -2.21 -3.30 3.55
N HIS A 159 -2.90 -2.67 4.49
CA HIS A 159 -2.29 -2.34 5.78
C HIS A 159 -2.18 -3.58 6.65
N ALA A 160 -3.30 -4.25 6.94
CA ALA A 160 -3.36 -5.46 7.76
C ALA A 160 -3.63 -6.69 6.88
N HIS A 161 -2.78 -7.68 6.96
CA HIS A 161 -2.96 -8.94 6.24
C HIS A 161 -4.02 -9.85 6.92
N PRO A 162 -4.53 -10.88 6.24
CA PRO A 162 -5.39 -11.87 6.88
C PRO A 162 -4.78 -12.41 8.19
N PHE A 163 -5.62 -12.58 9.19
CA PHE A 163 -5.27 -13.02 10.55
C PHE A 163 -4.55 -11.97 11.43
N ALA A 164 -4.34 -10.76 10.94
CA ALA A 164 -4.01 -9.63 11.79
C ALA A 164 -5.26 -9.20 12.60
N ASP A 165 -5.06 -8.57 13.73
CA ASP A 165 -6.14 -8.29 14.71
C ASP A 165 -7.26 -7.38 14.18
N VAL A 166 -7.01 -6.55 13.18
CA VAL A 166 -8.01 -5.67 12.56
C VAL A 166 -8.65 -6.24 11.30
N PHE A 167 -8.17 -7.40 10.84
CA PHE A 167 -8.73 -8.10 9.68
C PHE A 167 -9.97 -8.93 10.09
N ASN A 168 -10.97 -9.01 9.22
CA ASN A 168 -12.12 -9.88 9.45
C ASN A 168 -11.81 -11.33 9.01
N ASP A 169 -11.35 -12.16 9.94
CA ASP A 169 -10.95 -13.54 9.66
C ASP A 169 -12.10 -14.43 9.19
N ASN A 170 -13.36 -14.04 9.45
CA ASN A 170 -14.53 -14.77 8.94
C ASN A 170 -14.59 -14.81 7.42
N VAL A 171 -13.96 -13.85 6.76
CA VAL A 171 -13.92 -13.76 5.29
C VAL A 171 -12.53 -14.03 4.71
N ALA A 172 -11.64 -14.65 5.50
CA ALA A 172 -10.29 -14.98 5.05
C ALA A 172 -10.27 -15.88 3.81
N LYS A 173 -11.14 -16.89 3.75
CA LYS A 173 -11.23 -17.79 2.60
C LYS A 173 -11.73 -17.12 1.32
N PRO A 174 -12.84 -16.39 1.31
CA PRO A 174 -13.21 -15.57 0.14
C PRO A 174 -12.13 -14.61 -0.28
N PHE A 175 -11.44 -13.97 0.67
CA PHE A 175 -10.31 -13.07 0.40
C PHE A 175 -9.19 -13.82 -0.33
N GLN A 176 -8.77 -14.97 0.19
CA GLN A 176 -7.77 -15.84 -0.45
C GLN A 176 -8.20 -16.20 -1.88
N TYR A 177 -9.46 -16.56 -2.08
CA TYR A 177 -9.97 -16.90 -3.41
C TYR A 177 -9.73 -15.77 -4.41
N TYR A 178 -10.10 -14.53 -4.08
CA TYR A 178 -9.87 -13.39 -4.98
C TYR A 178 -8.40 -13.11 -5.20
N ILE A 179 -7.59 -13.15 -4.14
CA ILE A 179 -6.14 -12.91 -4.24
C ILE A 179 -5.51 -13.86 -5.27
N THR A 180 -5.84 -15.15 -5.20
CA THR A 180 -5.26 -16.16 -6.09
C THR A 180 -5.77 -16.08 -7.54
N GLN A 181 -6.82 -15.30 -7.81
CA GLN A 181 -7.36 -15.12 -9.16
C GLN A 181 -6.66 -13.99 -9.94
N TYR A 182 -5.91 -13.11 -9.28
CA TYR A 182 -5.27 -12.01 -9.99
C TYR A 182 -4.24 -12.50 -11.01
N PRO A 183 -4.28 -11.95 -12.25
CA PRO A 183 -3.35 -12.36 -13.30
C PRO A 183 -1.90 -12.11 -12.89
N GLY A 184 -1.06 -13.14 -13.01
CA GLY A 184 0.36 -13.02 -12.74
C GLY A 184 0.69 -12.52 -11.33
N LEU A 185 -0.08 -12.92 -10.33
CA LEU A 185 0.14 -12.51 -8.94
C LEU A 185 1.57 -12.81 -8.52
N GLN A 186 2.28 -11.79 -8.03
CA GLN A 186 3.66 -11.92 -7.57
C GLN A 186 3.71 -12.18 -6.07
N PHE A 187 3.12 -11.31 -5.29
CA PHE A 187 3.08 -11.34 -3.82
C PHE A 187 2.08 -10.31 -3.31
N CYS A 188 1.83 -10.34 -2.00
CA CYS A 188 1.11 -9.28 -1.30
C CYS A 188 2.07 -8.53 -0.38
N THR A 189 1.81 -7.25 -0.16
CA THR A 189 2.53 -6.44 0.83
C THR A 189 1.60 -5.98 1.94
N ALA A 190 2.14 -5.86 3.15
CA ALA A 190 1.41 -5.38 4.33
C ALA A 190 2.31 -4.57 5.26
N ALA A 191 1.72 -4.01 6.29
CA ALA A 191 2.37 -3.26 7.35
C ALA A 191 1.77 -3.66 8.71
N HIS A 192 1.37 -2.72 9.57
CA HIS A 192 0.59 -2.93 10.79
C HIS A 192 1.34 -3.63 11.95
N ASN A 193 2.09 -4.67 11.71
CA ASN A 193 2.64 -5.54 12.78
C ASN A 193 3.85 -4.94 13.48
N HIS A 194 4.37 -3.80 13.02
CA HIS A 194 5.59 -3.16 13.56
C HIS A 194 6.79 -4.09 13.61
N GLY A 195 6.95 -4.93 12.57
CA GLY A 195 8.08 -5.84 12.43
C GLY A 195 8.10 -6.44 11.03
N PHE A 196 9.30 -6.63 10.49
CA PHE A 196 9.46 -7.32 9.21
C PHE A 196 9.01 -8.78 9.33
N ASP A 197 8.27 -9.23 8.32
CA ASP A 197 7.89 -10.63 8.17
C ASP A 197 7.71 -10.98 6.70
N ASP A 198 7.89 -12.25 6.38
CA ASP A 198 7.58 -12.83 5.08
C ASP A 198 7.01 -14.21 5.32
N ARG A 199 5.72 -14.38 5.06
CA ARG A 199 5.04 -15.64 5.35
C ARG A 199 3.99 -15.99 4.32
N ILE A 200 3.71 -17.28 4.23
CA ILE A 200 2.58 -17.85 3.52
C ILE A 200 1.48 -18.08 4.56
N LEU A 201 0.32 -17.44 4.37
CA LEU A 201 -0.77 -17.46 5.36
C LEU A 201 -1.78 -18.57 5.11
N PHE A 202 -1.86 -19.06 3.88
CA PHE A 202 -2.82 -20.07 3.45
C PHE A 202 -2.10 -21.27 2.83
N ASP A 203 -2.84 -22.30 2.50
CA ASP A 203 -2.30 -23.43 1.74
C ASP A 203 -2.21 -23.08 0.25
N ASP A 204 -1.30 -22.17 -0.04
CA ASP A 204 -0.96 -21.67 -1.38
C ASP A 204 0.50 -21.17 -1.38
N ASP A 205 0.96 -20.67 -2.50
CA ASP A 205 2.34 -20.15 -2.63
C ASP A 205 2.41 -18.62 -2.53
N VAL A 206 1.37 -17.97 -2.01
CA VAL A 206 1.30 -16.51 -1.93
C VAL A 206 2.03 -16.01 -0.69
N HIS A 207 3.08 -15.23 -0.90
CA HIS A 207 3.82 -14.54 0.15
C HIS A 207 3.13 -13.23 0.54
N TYR A 208 3.02 -12.99 1.84
CA TYR A 208 2.63 -11.73 2.45
C TYR A 208 3.88 -11.14 3.10
N ILE A 209 4.39 -10.06 2.54
CA ILE A 209 5.68 -9.45 2.93
C ILE A 209 5.38 -8.16 3.66
N VAL A 210 5.75 -8.12 4.94
CA VAL A 210 5.35 -7.09 5.90
C VAL A 210 6.54 -6.17 6.16
N SER A 211 6.36 -4.86 5.98
CA SER A 211 7.36 -3.86 6.34
C SER A 211 7.29 -3.52 7.83
N ASP A 212 8.45 -3.20 8.41
CA ASP A 212 8.54 -2.70 9.78
C ASP A 212 7.98 -1.28 9.89
N CYS A 213 7.74 -0.80 11.11
CA CYS A 213 7.33 0.58 11.37
C CYS A 213 8.50 1.55 11.18
N MET A 214 8.18 2.82 10.96
CA MET A 214 9.19 3.83 10.64
C MET A 214 10.11 4.17 11.84
N LYS A 215 9.75 3.75 13.05
CA LYS A 215 10.63 3.87 14.21
C LYS A 215 12.03 3.29 13.96
N SER A 216 12.12 2.20 13.21
CA SER A 216 13.38 1.53 12.88
C SER A 216 14.10 2.15 11.68
N ARG A 217 13.49 3.13 10.99
CA ARG A 217 13.98 3.73 9.74
C ARG A 217 14.16 2.72 8.59
N SER A 218 13.63 1.51 8.73
CA SER A 218 13.75 0.47 7.73
C SER A 218 12.67 0.58 6.65
N TYR A 219 12.99 0.06 5.49
CA TYR A 219 12.08 -0.05 4.36
C TYR A 219 12.50 -1.24 3.49
N LEU A 220 11.59 -1.69 2.64
CA LEU A 220 11.86 -2.79 1.71
C LEU A 220 11.93 -2.24 0.28
N VAL A 221 12.89 -2.74 -0.48
CA VAL A 221 13.03 -2.43 -1.91
C VAL A 221 12.69 -3.67 -2.71
N PHE A 222 11.62 -3.59 -3.51
CA PHE A 222 11.19 -4.68 -4.39
C PHE A 222 11.63 -4.42 -5.82
N THR A 223 12.09 -5.48 -6.49
CA THR A 223 12.39 -5.45 -7.92
C THR A 223 11.59 -6.56 -8.60
N ILE A 224 10.73 -6.19 -9.55
CA ILE A 224 9.98 -7.13 -10.38
C ILE A 224 10.55 -7.07 -11.77
N THR A 225 11.08 -8.18 -12.26
CA THR A 225 11.61 -8.35 -13.62
C THR A 225 10.68 -9.25 -14.44
N PRO A 226 10.90 -9.39 -15.76
CA PRO A 226 10.11 -10.35 -16.54
C PRO A 226 10.15 -11.78 -16.02
N GLU A 227 11.25 -12.20 -15.37
CA GLU A 227 11.46 -13.57 -14.94
C GLU A 227 11.10 -13.83 -13.47
N LYS A 228 11.28 -12.84 -12.61
CA LYS A 228 11.16 -13.04 -11.15
C LYS A 228 10.89 -11.74 -10.40
N TYR A 229 10.61 -11.87 -9.11
CA TYR A 229 10.72 -10.76 -8.17
C TYR A 229 11.77 -11.08 -7.09
N GLU A 230 12.33 -10.05 -6.52
CA GLU A 230 13.20 -10.12 -5.35
C GLU A 230 13.06 -8.85 -4.51
N TYR A 231 13.49 -8.90 -3.25
CA TYR A 231 13.50 -7.73 -2.38
C TYR A 231 14.68 -7.75 -1.42
N GLU A 232 15.01 -6.58 -0.89
CA GLU A 232 16.03 -6.36 0.12
C GLU A 232 15.56 -5.37 1.20
#